data_8ebe0d49c4696cd75fd23c5e0d2beb6c
#
_entry.id   8ebe0d49c4696cd75fd23c5e0d2beb6c
#
_cell.length_a   1.000
_cell.length_b   1.000
_cell.length_c   1.000
_cell.angle_alpha   90.00
_cell.angle_beta   90.00
_cell.angle_gamma   90.00
#
_symmetry.space_group_name_H-M   'P 1'
#
loop_
_entity.id
_entity.type
_entity.pdbx_description
1 polymer ?
#
loop_
_entity_poly.entity_id
_entity_poly.type
_entity_poly.pdbx_seq_one_letter_code
_entity_poly.pdbx_strand_id
1 'polypeptide(L)'
;MKKFLSFALLFSTLYASESQTARAVIVSLDRTVLSSEIAGEIVDLSKFEGDSFKKGESLIKIDCSVYKAQKRKIDVEKEIARLQVEKNKKLDTYGSIGTFEIQISEENYNKQKAESDIAAINISRCDIQAPFDGKIASKKVSKHQNIKP
;
A
#
# COMPACT_ATOMS: atom_id res chain seq x y z
N MET A 1 -32.44 -26.21 90.27
CA MET A 1 -32.78 -26.84 89.00
C MET A 1 -33.16 -25.74 88.05
N LYS A 2 -32.15 -25.20 87.38
CA LYS A 2 -32.32 -24.08 86.42
C LYS A 2 -31.74 -24.50 85.10
N LYS A 3 -32.58 -24.68 84.08
CA LYS A 3 -32.20 -24.96 82.68
C LYS A 3 -31.71 -23.68 82.03
N PHE A 4 -30.46 -23.60 81.75
CA PHE A 4 -29.91 -22.54 80.89
C PHE A 4 -30.05 -22.98 79.44
N LEU A 5 -30.95 -22.30 78.74
CA LEU A 5 -31.14 -22.45 77.31
C LEU A 5 -30.15 -21.52 76.62
N SER A 6 -29.07 -22.07 76.12
CA SER A 6 -28.03 -21.30 75.33
C SER A 6 -28.59 -21.13 73.92
N PHE A 7 -28.97 -19.88 73.59
CA PHE A 7 -29.42 -19.47 72.28
C PHE A 7 -28.19 -19.09 71.47
N ALA A 8 -27.66 -20.00 70.64
CA ALA A 8 -26.59 -19.75 69.74
C ALA A 8 -27.14 -19.00 68.50
N LEU A 9 -26.89 -17.68 68.44
CA LEU A 9 -27.15 -16.87 67.27
C LEU A 9 -26.16 -17.26 66.19
N LEU A 10 -26.65 -17.96 65.20
CA LEU A 10 -25.88 -18.13 63.88
C LEU A 10 -25.90 -16.80 63.12
N PHE A 11 -24.79 -16.09 63.18
CA PHE A 11 -24.55 -14.96 62.37
C PHE A 11 -24.11 -15.50 60.97
N SER A 12 -25.04 -15.67 60.05
CA SER A 12 -24.78 -15.93 58.65
C SER A 12 -24.35 -14.61 57.97
N THR A 13 -23.07 -14.43 57.81
CA THR A 13 -22.52 -13.32 57.00
C THR A 13 -22.84 -13.59 55.53
N LEU A 14 -23.82 -12.88 54.96
CA LEU A 14 -24.03 -12.79 53.53
C LEU A 14 -22.81 -12.05 52.93
N TYR A 15 -21.95 -12.80 52.26
CA TYR A 15 -20.96 -12.17 51.37
C TYR A 15 -21.70 -11.70 50.13
N ALA A 16 -22.00 -10.42 50.07
CA ALA A 16 -22.43 -9.79 48.84
C ALA A 16 -21.23 -9.76 47.88
N SER A 17 -21.28 -10.58 46.84
CA SER A 17 -20.32 -10.52 45.73
C SER A 17 -20.62 -9.25 44.93
N GLU A 18 -19.87 -8.20 45.16
CA GLU A 18 -19.89 -7.03 44.30
C GLU A 18 -19.31 -7.43 42.95
N SER A 19 -20.15 -7.49 41.93
CA SER A 19 -19.68 -7.63 40.54
C SER A 19 -18.99 -6.34 40.11
N GLN A 20 -17.66 -6.33 40.12
CA GLN A 20 -16.88 -5.24 39.59
C GLN A 20 -16.95 -5.28 38.05
N THR A 21 -17.75 -4.39 37.47
CA THR A 21 -17.77 -4.16 36.03
C THR A 21 -16.55 -3.33 35.65
N ALA A 22 -15.52 -3.97 35.07
CA ALA A 22 -14.41 -3.28 34.46
C ALA A 22 -14.84 -2.73 33.10
N ARG A 23 -14.73 -1.41 32.91
CA ARG A 23 -14.93 -0.76 31.62
C ARG A 23 -13.56 -0.62 30.96
N ALA A 24 -13.35 -1.28 29.83
CA ALA A 24 -12.17 -1.13 29.00
C ALA A 24 -12.53 -0.42 27.69
N VAL A 25 -11.70 0.52 27.28
CA VAL A 25 -11.78 1.16 25.96
C VAL A 25 -10.64 0.60 25.11
N ILE A 26 -11.00 -0.07 24.03
CA ILE A 26 -10.00 -0.54 23.05
C ILE A 26 -9.71 0.62 22.11
N VAL A 27 -8.47 1.10 22.10
CA VAL A 27 -7.98 2.09 21.17
C VAL A 27 -7.02 1.43 20.17
N SER A 28 -7.11 1.82 18.89
CA SER A 28 -6.16 1.36 17.88
C SER A 28 -4.81 2.05 18.13
N LEU A 29 -3.73 1.27 18.19
CA LEU A 29 -2.36 1.79 18.31
C LEU A 29 -1.90 2.40 16.98
N ASP A 30 -2.28 1.78 15.85
CA ASP A 30 -1.92 2.23 14.51
C ASP A 30 -3.18 2.62 13.73
N ARG A 31 -3.19 3.85 13.22
CA ARG A 31 -4.24 4.36 12.35
C ARG A 31 -3.60 5.14 11.21
N THR A 32 -3.96 4.79 9.98
CA THR A 32 -3.49 5.52 8.80
C THR A 32 -4.66 5.83 7.86
N VAL A 33 -4.49 6.87 7.07
CA VAL A 33 -5.37 7.19 5.94
C VAL A 33 -4.58 6.87 4.67
N LEU A 34 -5.13 5.97 3.86
CA LEU A 34 -4.57 5.66 2.54
C LEU A 34 -5.26 6.54 1.51
N SER A 35 -4.46 7.23 0.71
CA SER A 35 -4.91 8.05 -0.42
C SER A 35 -4.25 7.56 -1.71
N SER A 36 -4.86 7.89 -2.85
CA SER A 36 -4.24 7.63 -4.14
C SER A 36 -3.09 8.62 -4.38
N GLU A 37 -1.99 8.12 -4.94
CA GLU A 37 -0.88 8.95 -5.43
C GLU A 37 -0.98 9.23 -6.94
N ILE A 38 -1.99 8.63 -7.61
CA ILE A 38 -2.24 8.79 -9.05
C ILE A 38 -3.71 9.08 -9.31
N ALA A 39 -3.99 9.69 -10.46
CA ALA A 39 -5.37 9.90 -10.93
C ALA A 39 -5.87 8.66 -11.69
N GLY A 40 -7.17 8.37 -11.56
CA GLY A 40 -7.81 7.31 -12.32
C GLY A 40 -9.17 6.89 -11.76
N GLU A 41 -9.83 5.97 -12.45
CA GLU A 41 -11.08 5.36 -12.02
C GLU A 41 -10.79 4.17 -11.11
N ILE A 42 -11.55 4.03 -10.02
CA ILE A 42 -11.50 2.84 -9.16
C ILE A 42 -12.23 1.70 -9.88
N VAL A 43 -11.47 0.69 -10.30
CA VAL A 43 -12.02 -0.50 -10.99
C VAL A 43 -12.35 -1.63 -10.02
N ASP A 44 -11.66 -1.70 -8.87
CA ASP A 44 -11.94 -2.69 -7.84
C ASP A 44 -11.83 -2.08 -6.45
N LEU A 45 -12.78 -2.47 -5.59
CA LEU A 45 -12.86 -2.06 -4.20
C LEU A 45 -13.46 -3.22 -3.42
N SER A 46 -12.62 -4.17 -3.05
CA SER A 46 -13.02 -5.48 -2.54
C SER A 46 -13.34 -5.52 -1.05
N LYS A 47 -13.00 -4.47 -0.29
CA LYS A 47 -13.18 -4.41 1.16
C LYS A 47 -14.22 -3.37 1.58
N PHE A 48 -14.97 -3.71 2.62
CA PHE A 48 -15.97 -2.86 3.26
C PHE A 48 -15.54 -2.42 4.66
N GLU A 49 -16.25 -1.44 5.21
CA GLU A 49 -16.04 -1.02 6.59
C GLU A 49 -16.25 -2.18 7.55
N GLY A 50 -15.31 -2.40 8.46
CA GLY A 50 -15.30 -3.53 9.39
C GLY A 50 -14.56 -4.77 8.89
N ASP A 51 -14.25 -4.88 7.57
CA ASP A 51 -13.51 -6.01 7.03
C ASP A 51 -12.06 -6.02 7.51
N SER A 52 -11.55 -7.22 7.77
CA SER A 52 -10.14 -7.43 8.09
C SER A 52 -9.30 -7.56 6.82
N PHE A 53 -8.04 -7.11 6.89
CA PHE A 53 -7.07 -7.25 5.83
C PHE A 53 -5.69 -7.60 6.40
N LYS A 54 -4.84 -8.18 5.56
CA LYS A 54 -3.44 -8.46 5.87
C LYS A 54 -2.50 -7.52 5.14
N LYS A 55 -1.31 -7.33 5.69
CA LYS A 55 -0.23 -6.57 5.05
C LYS A 55 0.04 -7.08 3.64
N GLY A 56 0.13 -6.17 2.67
CA GLY A 56 0.32 -6.46 1.26
C GLY A 56 -0.96 -6.86 0.51
N GLU A 57 -2.10 -6.98 1.19
CA GLU A 57 -3.37 -7.26 0.52
C GLU A 57 -3.84 -6.02 -0.25
N SER A 58 -4.26 -6.24 -1.51
CA SER A 58 -4.82 -5.19 -2.38
C SER A 58 -6.17 -4.72 -1.82
N LEU A 59 -6.27 -3.45 -1.50
CA LEU A 59 -7.49 -2.81 -0.97
C LEU A 59 -8.29 -2.10 -2.06
N ILE A 60 -7.58 -1.41 -2.96
CA ILE A 60 -8.19 -0.63 -4.05
C ILE A 60 -7.34 -0.81 -5.31
N LYS A 61 -8.00 -1.06 -6.44
CA LYS A 61 -7.35 -1.04 -7.76
C LYS A 61 -7.89 0.10 -8.59
N ILE A 62 -6.97 0.84 -9.19
CA ILE A 62 -7.21 1.95 -10.09
C ILE A 62 -6.97 1.48 -11.53
N ASP A 63 -7.73 1.98 -12.49
CA ASP A 63 -7.46 1.70 -13.90
C ASP A 63 -6.05 2.16 -14.29
N CYS A 64 -5.24 1.19 -14.65
CA CYS A 64 -3.84 1.38 -14.99
C CYS A 64 -3.56 1.38 -16.50
N SER A 65 -4.58 1.35 -17.33
CA SER A 65 -4.46 1.19 -18.79
C SER A 65 -3.57 2.26 -19.43
N VAL A 66 -3.79 3.53 -19.07
CA VAL A 66 -3.02 4.67 -19.59
C VAL A 66 -1.56 4.60 -19.12
N TYR A 67 -1.30 4.32 -17.85
CA TYR A 67 0.06 4.21 -17.30
C TYR A 67 0.84 3.04 -17.93
N LYS A 68 0.17 1.91 -18.18
CA LYS A 68 0.75 0.76 -18.89
C LYS A 68 1.08 1.09 -20.34
N ALA A 69 0.21 1.85 -21.04
CA ALA A 69 0.47 2.29 -22.40
C ALA A 69 1.67 3.25 -22.46
N GLN A 70 1.73 4.21 -21.54
CA GLN A 70 2.85 5.14 -21.41
C GLN A 70 4.17 4.41 -21.15
N LYS A 71 4.16 3.42 -20.22
CA LYS A 71 5.35 2.61 -19.95
C LYS A 71 5.84 1.88 -21.20
N ARG A 72 4.93 1.25 -21.98
CA ARG A 72 5.31 0.58 -23.23
C ARG A 72 5.99 1.55 -24.21
N LYS A 73 5.47 2.78 -24.36
CA LYS A 73 6.08 3.80 -25.19
C LYS A 73 7.51 4.09 -24.73
N ILE A 74 7.69 4.36 -23.42
CA ILE A 74 9.02 4.66 -22.85
C ILE A 74 9.98 3.47 -22.98
N ASP A 75 9.48 2.23 -22.81
CA ASP A 75 10.31 1.03 -22.98
C ASP A 75 10.84 0.88 -24.42
N VAL A 76 10.05 1.28 -25.43
CA VAL A 76 10.50 1.32 -26.82
C VAL A 76 11.57 2.41 -27.01
N GLU A 77 11.38 3.60 -26.46
CA GLU A 77 12.35 4.70 -26.52
C GLU A 77 13.68 4.31 -25.85
N LYS A 78 13.61 3.62 -24.69
CA LYS A 78 14.77 3.04 -23.99
C LYS A 78 15.50 2.02 -24.88
N GLU A 79 14.76 1.14 -25.56
CA GLU A 79 15.37 0.14 -26.44
C GLU A 79 16.03 0.78 -27.64
N ILE A 80 15.44 1.81 -28.25
CA ILE A 80 16.05 2.59 -29.33
C ILE A 80 17.37 3.23 -28.85
N ALA A 81 17.37 3.83 -27.65
CA ALA A 81 18.58 4.43 -27.07
C ALA A 81 19.66 3.35 -26.81
N ARG A 82 19.29 2.16 -26.34
CA ARG A 82 20.20 1.03 -26.15
C ARG A 82 20.87 0.61 -27.49
N LEU A 83 20.06 0.47 -28.52
CA LEU A 83 20.56 0.14 -29.86
C LEU A 83 21.49 1.21 -30.43
N GLN A 84 21.22 2.49 -30.12
CA GLN A 84 22.11 3.60 -30.52
C GLN A 84 23.49 3.49 -29.84
N VAL A 85 23.54 3.15 -28.55
CA VAL A 85 24.81 2.89 -27.84
C VAL A 85 25.54 1.73 -28.49
N GLU A 86 24.88 0.63 -28.80
CA GLU A 86 25.47 -0.55 -29.41
C GLU A 86 26.03 -0.20 -30.82
N LYS A 87 25.28 0.53 -31.62
CA LYS A 87 25.74 1.04 -32.92
C LYS A 87 26.98 1.91 -32.78
N ASN A 88 26.97 2.87 -31.84
CA ASN A 88 28.09 3.79 -31.64
C ASN A 88 29.35 3.03 -31.20
N LYS A 89 29.23 2.06 -30.27
CA LYS A 89 30.36 1.20 -29.89
C LYS A 89 30.91 0.36 -31.03
N LYS A 90 30.09 -0.10 -31.96
CA LYS A 90 30.54 -0.78 -33.18
C LYS A 90 31.30 0.17 -34.11
N LEU A 91 30.81 1.40 -34.28
CA LEU A 91 31.49 2.43 -35.14
C LEU A 91 32.83 2.83 -34.55
N ASP A 92 32.99 2.88 -33.26
CA ASP A 92 34.26 3.16 -32.58
C ASP A 92 35.34 2.11 -32.92
N THR A 93 34.96 0.83 -33.01
CA THR A 93 35.90 -0.24 -33.40
C THR A 93 36.53 -0.01 -34.81
N TYR A 94 35.89 0.80 -35.63
CA TYR A 94 36.38 1.19 -36.94
C TYR A 94 36.98 2.60 -36.97
N GLY A 95 37.13 3.24 -35.79
CA GLY A 95 37.67 4.63 -35.71
C GLY A 95 36.73 5.68 -36.33
N SER A 96 35.46 5.36 -36.54
CA SER A 96 34.50 6.20 -37.26
C SER A 96 33.69 7.16 -36.37
N ILE A 97 33.90 7.11 -35.05
CA ILE A 97 33.14 7.91 -34.07
C ILE A 97 34.06 8.28 -32.90
N GLY A 98 33.84 9.44 -32.28
CA GLY A 98 34.57 9.88 -31.11
C GLY A 98 34.01 9.29 -29.80
N THR A 99 34.87 9.14 -28.82
CA THR A 99 34.48 8.65 -27.46
C THR A 99 33.39 9.50 -26.80
N PHE A 100 33.37 10.80 -27.11
CA PHE A 100 32.35 11.73 -26.62
C PHE A 100 30.93 11.39 -27.11
N GLU A 101 30.78 10.97 -28.39
CA GLU A 101 29.50 10.55 -28.94
C GLU A 101 28.97 9.26 -28.32
N ILE A 102 29.88 8.34 -27.96
CA ILE A 102 29.51 7.13 -27.22
C ILE A 102 28.98 7.53 -25.88
N GLN A 103 29.68 8.40 -25.16
CA GLN A 103 29.28 8.86 -23.83
C GLN A 103 27.91 9.55 -23.89
N ILE A 104 27.65 10.44 -24.84
CA ILE A 104 26.33 11.06 -25.01
C ILE A 104 25.23 10.00 -25.22
N SER A 105 25.48 8.99 -26.04
CA SER A 105 24.50 7.92 -26.28
C SER A 105 24.25 7.08 -25.06
N GLU A 106 25.26 6.81 -24.22
CA GLU A 106 25.14 6.12 -22.96
C GLU A 106 24.29 6.93 -21.96
N GLU A 107 24.54 8.23 -21.84
CA GLU A 107 23.74 9.10 -20.97
C GLU A 107 22.29 9.23 -21.43
N ASN A 108 22.06 9.25 -22.75
CA ASN A 108 20.68 9.20 -23.28
C ASN A 108 19.98 7.88 -22.92
N TYR A 109 20.67 6.76 -23.02
CA TYR A 109 20.12 5.46 -22.57
C TYR A 109 19.83 5.46 -21.07
N ASN A 110 20.72 5.99 -20.24
CA ASN A 110 20.53 6.11 -18.81
C ASN A 110 19.31 6.97 -18.46
N LYS A 111 19.11 8.09 -19.18
CA LYS A 111 17.92 8.92 -19.06
C LYS A 111 16.66 8.14 -19.37
N GLN A 112 16.58 7.44 -20.50
CA GLN A 112 15.42 6.65 -20.89
C GLN A 112 15.14 5.50 -19.89
N LYS A 113 16.19 4.92 -19.32
CA LYS A 113 16.08 3.93 -18.27
C LYS A 113 15.41 4.51 -17.02
N ALA A 114 15.84 5.68 -16.57
CA ALA A 114 15.23 6.37 -15.42
C ALA A 114 13.75 6.71 -15.66
N GLU A 115 13.40 7.16 -16.87
CA GLU A 115 12.00 7.41 -17.25
C GLU A 115 11.15 6.12 -17.23
N SER A 116 11.71 4.99 -17.69
CA SER A 116 11.08 3.68 -17.62
C SER A 116 10.84 3.23 -16.17
N ASP A 117 11.78 3.50 -15.26
CA ASP A 117 11.66 3.18 -13.84
C ASP A 117 10.57 4.04 -13.18
N ILE A 118 10.48 5.33 -13.49
CA ILE A 118 9.40 6.21 -13.03
C ILE A 118 8.03 5.69 -13.51
N ALA A 119 7.93 5.29 -14.77
CA ALA A 119 6.69 4.73 -15.31
C ALA A 119 6.30 3.41 -14.61
N ALA A 120 7.27 2.57 -14.23
CA ALA A 120 7.03 1.36 -13.45
C ALA A 120 6.50 1.67 -12.04
N ILE A 121 7.06 2.70 -11.39
CA ILE A 121 6.57 3.18 -10.08
C ILE A 121 5.12 3.65 -10.20
N ASN A 122 4.76 4.42 -11.23
CA ASN A 122 3.38 4.86 -11.44
C ASN A 122 2.42 3.70 -11.64
N ILE A 123 2.85 2.61 -12.30
CA ILE A 123 2.06 1.38 -12.43
C ILE A 123 1.87 0.69 -11.07
N SER A 124 2.89 0.62 -10.23
CA SER A 124 2.75 0.02 -8.90
C SER A 124 1.74 0.76 -8.02
N ARG A 125 1.59 2.07 -8.21
CA ARG A 125 0.62 2.92 -7.50
C ARG A 125 -0.84 2.70 -7.91
N CYS A 126 -1.08 1.95 -8.99
CA CYS A 126 -2.45 1.57 -9.38
C CYS A 126 -3.09 0.56 -8.43
N ASP A 127 -2.30 -0.10 -7.60
CA ASP A 127 -2.75 -1.07 -6.60
C ASP A 127 -2.41 -0.55 -5.20
N ILE A 128 -3.42 -0.05 -4.49
CA ILE A 128 -3.26 0.44 -3.13
C ILE A 128 -3.33 -0.74 -2.18
N GLN A 129 -2.19 -1.09 -1.60
CA GLN A 129 -2.02 -2.23 -0.71
C GLN A 129 -1.97 -1.82 0.75
N ALA A 130 -2.38 -2.73 1.62
CA ALA A 130 -2.34 -2.55 3.06
C ALA A 130 -0.89 -2.52 3.59
N PRO A 131 -0.47 -1.47 4.33
CA PRO A 131 0.88 -1.38 4.89
C PRO A 131 1.10 -2.26 6.12
N PHE A 132 0.04 -2.71 6.79
CA PHE A 132 0.03 -3.56 7.98
C PHE A 132 -1.25 -4.40 8.06
N ASP A 133 -1.36 -5.31 9.00
CA ASP A 133 -2.58 -6.08 9.27
C ASP A 133 -3.59 -5.23 10.05
N GLY A 134 -4.87 -5.25 9.66
CA GLY A 134 -5.85 -4.41 10.33
C GLY A 134 -7.29 -4.61 9.88
N LYS A 135 -8.10 -3.59 10.16
CA LYS A 135 -9.51 -3.49 9.75
C LYS A 135 -9.82 -2.15 9.11
N ILE A 136 -10.72 -2.14 8.14
CA ILE A 136 -11.22 -0.92 7.52
C ILE A 136 -12.10 -0.18 8.52
N ALA A 137 -11.66 0.98 8.98
CA ALA A 137 -12.43 1.81 9.91
C ALA A 137 -13.48 2.67 9.18
N SER A 138 -13.14 3.22 8.02
CA SER A 138 -14.07 3.98 7.18
C SER A 138 -13.60 4.00 5.72
N LYS A 139 -14.54 4.17 4.81
CA LYS A 139 -14.32 4.23 3.36
C LYS A 139 -15.00 5.47 2.79
N LYS A 140 -14.21 6.33 2.13
CA LYS A 140 -14.71 7.60 1.55
C LYS A 140 -14.80 7.57 0.03
N VAL A 141 -14.60 6.40 -0.58
CA VAL A 141 -14.58 6.24 -2.04
C VAL A 141 -15.51 5.10 -2.47
N SER A 142 -15.91 5.12 -3.73
CA SER A 142 -16.80 4.12 -4.33
C SER A 142 -16.17 3.54 -5.61
N LYS A 143 -16.60 2.32 -5.96
CA LYS A 143 -16.25 1.73 -7.24
C LYS A 143 -16.79 2.63 -8.38
N HIS A 144 -16.03 2.73 -9.47
CA HIS A 144 -16.28 3.63 -10.63
C HIS A 144 -16.17 5.13 -10.33
N GLN A 145 -15.65 5.49 -9.16
CA GLN A 145 -15.33 6.88 -8.86
C GLN A 145 -13.98 7.27 -9.47
N ASN A 146 -13.92 8.43 -10.12
CA ASN A 146 -12.66 9.04 -10.52
C ASN A 146 -12.02 9.74 -9.32
N ILE A 147 -10.76 9.41 -9.06
CA ILE A 147 -9.96 9.98 -7.97
C ILE A 147 -8.75 10.72 -8.54
N LYS A 148 -8.26 11.65 -7.72
CA LYS A 148 -7.04 12.42 -7.99
C LYS A 148 -6.15 12.33 -6.75
N PRO A 149 -4.84 12.54 -6.90
CA PRO A 149 -3.90 12.68 -5.77
C PRO A 149 -4.32 13.78 -4.80
#